data_7f375327f49ffaa2c593414653bce252
#
_entry.id   7f375327f49ffaa2c593414653bce252
#
_cell.length_a   1.000
_cell.length_b   1.000
_cell.length_c   1.000
_cell.angle_alpha   90.00
_cell.angle_beta   90.00
_cell.angle_gamma   90.00
#
_symmetry.space_group_name_H-M   'P 1'
#
loop_
_entity.id
_entity.type
_entity.pdbx_description
1 polymer ?
#
loop_
_entity_poly.entity_id
_entity_poly.type
_entity_poly.pdbx_seq_one_letter_code
_entity_poly.pdbx_strand_id
1 'polypeptide(L)'
;MNRQIHQVTILVLVMFLTLCTSVTSVQGLARPALWEASSSQGTLTTDSRNSRTVYAEFGTDRGQIIVGGDAIADSVPSDDAYAYQRTYPQGELYAPITGYFSTYFASTTGLERAGNKLLNGEDPSLFSSRVKSLITGQTQRGGSLELTIDPEVQQAAWDALAGRRGSVVALNPSTGAILAMVSSPSYDPNLLA
;
A
#
# COMPACT_ATOMS: atom_id res chain seq x y z
N MET A 1 46.74 -30.98 -25.15
CA MET A 1 46.28 -30.54 -23.82
C MET A 1 45.35 -29.35 -23.87
N ASN A 2 45.51 -28.36 -24.73
CA ASN A 2 44.67 -27.15 -24.77
C ASN A 2 43.22 -27.36 -25.20
N ARG A 3 42.94 -28.33 -26.07
CA ARG A 3 41.58 -28.52 -26.64
C ARG A 3 40.58 -29.03 -25.59
N GLN A 4 41.00 -29.89 -24.66
CA GLN A 4 40.15 -30.36 -23.57
C GLN A 4 39.90 -29.29 -22.53
N ILE A 5 40.87 -28.44 -22.26
CA ILE A 5 40.72 -27.28 -21.35
C ILE A 5 39.70 -26.28 -21.94
N HIS A 6 39.82 -25.97 -23.22
CA HIS A 6 38.83 -25.10 -23.90
C HIS A 6 37.40 -25.66 -23.85
N GLN A 7 37.21 -26.97 -24.03
CA GLN A 7 35.91 -27.61 -23.95
C GLN A 7 35.32 -27.51 -22.55
N VAL A 8 36.10 -27.74 -21.50
CA VAL A 8 35.65 -27.59 -20.12
C VAL A 8 35.34 -26.14 -19.79
N THR A 9 36.15 -25.17 -20.23
CA THR A 9 35.92 -23.75 -20.04
C THR A 9 34.62 -23.29 -20.70
N ILE A 10 34.35 -23.73 -21.93
CA ILE A 10 33.11 -23.41 -22.66
C ILE A 10 31.92 -24.02 -21.93
N LEU A 11 32.00 -25.25 -21.47
CA LEU A 11 30.95 -25.95 -20.74
C LEU A 11 30.61 -25.22 -19.43
N VAL A 12 31.61 -24.80 -18.65
CA VAL A 12 31.43 -24.03 -17.41
C VAL A 12 30.80 -22.66 -17.72
N LEU A 13 31.24 -21.99 -18.77
CA LEU A 13 30.72 -20.69 -19.17
C LEU A 13 29.26 -20.78 -19.62
N VAL A 14 28.90 -21.82 -20.37
CA VAL A 14 27.50 -22.08 -20.77
C VAL A 14 26.64 -22.38 -19.56
N MET A 15 27.09 -23.23 -18.61
CA MET A 15 26.37 -23.49 -17.37
C MET A 15 26.16 -22.22 -16.54
N PHE A 16 27.19 -21.38 -16.43
CA PHE A 16 27.08 -20.11 -15.72
C PHE A 16 26.09 -19.15 -16.39
N LEU A 17 26.13 -19.08 -17.72
CA LEU A 17 25.23 -18.23 -18.51
C LEU A 17 23.78 -18.70 -18.42
N THR A 18 23.54 -20.01 -18.42
CA THR A 18 22.20 -20.58 -18.19
C THR A 18 21.69 -20.31 -16.79
N LEU A 19 22.55 -20.37 -15.80
CA LEU A 19 22.21 -20.06 -14.41
C LEU A 19 21.87 -18.56 -14.24
N CYS A 20 22.68 -17.68 -14.83
CA CYS A 20 22.39 -16.23 -14.83
C CYS A 20 21.08 -15.91 -15.56
N THR A 21 20.81 -16.50 -16.71
CA THR A 21 19.54 -16.29 -17.44
C THR A 21 18.36 -16.85 -16.67
N SER A 22 18.50 -17.99 -15.99
CA SER A 22 17.45 -18.54 -15.13
C SER A 22 17.15 -17.63 -13.94
N VAL A 23 18.17 -17.15 -13.24
CA VAL A 23 18.00 -16.22 -12.11
C VAL A 23 17.40 -14.91 -12.57
N THR A 24 17.84 -14.34 -13.70
CA THR A 24 17.31 -13.11 -14.27
C THR A 24 15.85 -13.26 -14.71
N SER A 25 15.49 -14.41 -15.31
CA SER A 25 14.09 -14.68 -15.69
C SER A 25 13.19 -14.87 -14.47
N VAL A 26 13.67 -15.52 -13.41
CA VAL A 26 12.88 -15.65 -12.17
C VAL A 26 12.74 -14.32 -11.43
N GLN A 27 13.78 -13.49 -11.42
CA GLN A 27 13.77 -12.21 -10.69
C GLN A 27 13.23 -11.03 -11.49
N GLY A 28 13.43 -11.01 -12.80
CA GLY A 28 13.12 -9.85 -13.65
C GLY A 28 11.95 -10.03 -14.62
N LEU A 29 11.74 -11.25 -15.14
CA LEU A 29 10.70 -11.55 -16.12
C LEU A 29 9.51 -12.32 -15.55
N ALA A 30 9.61 -12.88 -14.35
CA ALA A 30 8.46 -13.40 -13.62
C ALA A 30 7.58 -12.22 -13.17
N ARG A 31 7.13 -11.42 -14.13
CA ARG A 31 6.07 -10.45 -13.92
C ARG A 31 4.78 -11.22 -13.66
N PRO A 32 3.97 -10.74 -12.70
CA PRO A 32 2.77 -11.43 -12.23
C PRO A 32 1.79 -11.84 -13.34
N ALA A 33 1.79 -11.19 -14.48
CA ALA A 33 0.80 -11.40 -15.55
C ALA A 33 0.83 -12.78 -16.23
N LEU A 34 1.96 -13.47 -16.28
CA LEU A 34 2.04 -14.84 -16.84
C LEU A 34 1.88 -15.92 -15.78
N TRP A 35 2.10 -15.58 -14.51
CA TRP A 35 2.00 -16.48 -13.38
C TRP A 35 0.60 -16.46 -12.74
N GLU A 36 -0.09 -15.32 -12.74
CA GLU A 36 -1.47 -15.17 -12.27
C GLU A 36 -2.47 -16.02 -13.08
N ALA A 37 -2.16 -16.31 -14.35
CA ALA A 37 -2.99 -17.19 -15.17
C ALA A 37 -2.85 -18.68 -14.84
N SER A 38 -1.83 -19.09 -14.09
CA SER A 38 -1.47 -20.50 -13.88
C SER A 38 -1.54 -20.99 -12.43
N SER A 39 -1.63 -20.14 -11.45
CA SER A 39 -1.65 -20.59 -10.06
C SER A 39 -2.54 -19.74 -9.16
N SER A 40 -3.50 -20.39 -8.55
CA SER A 40 -4.23 -19.93 -7.36
C SER A 40 -3.33 -19.87 -6.10
N GLN A 41 -2.02 -20.03 -6.26
CA GLN A 41 -1.02 -19.90 -5.21
C GLN A 41 -0.35 -18.55 -5.39
N GLY A 42 -0.55 -17.66 -4.44
CA GLY A 42 0.13 -16.36 -4.36
C GLY A 42 1.64 -16.52 -4.53
N THR A 43 2.26 -15.54 -5.17
CA THR A 43 3.72 -15.50 -5.27
C THR A 43 4.35 -15.58 -3.87
N LEU A 44 5.55 -16.13 -3.75
CA LEU A 44 6.28 -16.21 -2.46
C LEU A 44 6.40 -14.84 -1.77
N THR A 45 6.25 -13.75 -2.53
CA THR A 45 6.21 -12.37 -2.03
C THR A 45 4.87 -11.97 -1.42
N THR A 46 3.77 -12.65 -1.76
CA THR A 46 2.42 -12.38 -1.24
C THR A 46 1.93 -13.45 -0.25
N ASP A 47 2.77 -14.43 0.09
CA ASP A 47 2.44 -15.43 1.11
C ASP A 47 2.40 -14.75 2.49
N SER A 48 1.25 -14.81 3.16
CA SER A 48 1.03 -14.26 4.51
C SER A 48 1.99 -14.84 5.56
N ARG A 49 2.63 -15.98 5.26
CA ARG A 49 3.69 -16.57 6.10
C ARG A 49 5.06 -15.93 5.91
N ASN A 50 5.22 -15.07 4.89
CA ASN A 50 6.47 -14.38 4.67
C ASN A 50 6.52 -13.09 5.52
N SER A 51 7.02 -13.20 6.74
CA SER A 51 7.15 -12.07 7.66
C SER A 51 7.95 -10.89 7.09
N ARG A 52 8.86 -11.13 6.14
CA ARG A 52 9.64 -10.05 5.51
C ARG A 52 8.77 -9.11 4.67
N THR A 53 7.77 -9.65 3.96
CA THR A 53 6.82 -8.81 3.21
C THR A 53 5.92 -8.03 4.14
N VAL A 54 5.48 -8.65 5.24
CA VAL A 54 4.71 -7.98 6.29
C VAL A 54 5.52 -6.82 6.88
N TYR A 55 6.76 -7.05 7.32
CA TYR A 55 7.61 -5.98 7.84
C TYR A 55 7.92 -4.89 6.80
N ALA A 56 8.10 -5.24 5.53
CA ALA A 56 8.31 -4.26 4.47
C ALA A 56 7.06 -3.42 4.19
N GLU A 57 5.89 -4.03 4.20
CA GLU A 57 4.62 -3.33 3.95
C GLU A 57 4.22 -2.44 5.14
N PHE A 58 4.34 -2.96 6.36
CA PHE A 58 3.89 -2.27 7.57
C PHE A 58 4.97 -1.37 8.21
N GLY A 59 6.23 -1.50 7.83
CA GLY A 59 7.35 -0.70 8.31
C GLY A 59 7.69 0.53 7.45
N THR A 60 6.87 0.87 6.45
CA THR A 60 7.10 2.04 5.59
C THR A 60 6.40 3.29 6.11
N ASP A 61 7.02 4.47 5.92
CA ASP A 61 6.36 5.77 6.10
C ASP A 61 5.27 5.94 5.03
N ARG A 62 4.08 5.48 5.38
CA ARG A 62 2.93 5.42 4.49
C ARG A 62 2.38 6.81 4.23
N GLY A 63 2.05 7.13 2.98
CA GLY A 63 1.51 8.43 2.57
C GLY A 63 0.22 8.81 3.30
N GLN A 64 -0.05 10.10 3.36
CA GLN A 64 -1.24 10.65 4.03
C GLN A 64 -2.50 10.47 3.18
N ILE A 65 -3.64 10.32 3.84
CA ILE A 65 -4.96 10.52 3.24
C ILE A 65 -5.46 11.88 3.73
N ILE A 66 -5.79 12.77 2.79
CA ILE A 66 -6.06 14.19 3.04
C ILE A 66 -7.49 14.52 2.63
N VAL A 67 -8.17 15.30 3.47
CA VAL A 67 -9.50 15.87 3.23
C VAL A 67 -9.47 17.34 3.60
N GLY A 68 -9.80 18.21 2.66
CA GLY A 68 -9.84 19.64 2.90
C GLY A 68 -8.53 20.27 3.39
N GLY A 69 -7.41 19.64 3.09
CA GLY A 69 -6.07 20.05 3.53
C GLY A 69 -5.60 19.39 4.83
N ASP A 70 -6.47 18.71 5.57
CA ASP A 70 -6.13 18.01 6.81
C ASP A 70 -5.90 16.51 6.59
N ALA A 71 -4.90 15.96 7.25
CA ALA A 71 -4.62 14.54 7.21
C ALA A 71 -5.61 13.76 8.09
N ILE A 72 -6.46 12.94 7.47
CA ILE A 72 -7.40 12.04 8.16
C ILE A 72 -6.79 10.66 8.44
N ALA A 73 -5.68 10.33 7.78
CA ALA A 73 -4.83 9.20 8.09
C ALA A 73 -3.36 9.59 7.83
N ASP A 74 -2.51 9.34 8.82
CA ASP A 74 -1.07 9.64 8.75
C ASP A 74 -0.25 8.51 9.39
N SER A 75 1.05 8.47 9.08
CA SER A 75 2.01 7.57 9.70
C SER A 75 2.92 8.36 10.62
N VAL A 76 2.98 7.97 11.88
CA VAL A 76 3.87 8.56 12.87
C VAL A 76 4.98 7.57 13.22
N PRO A 77 6.22 8.05 13.48
CA PRO A 77 7.29 7.18 13.93
C PRO A 77 6.90 6.45 15.23
N SER A 78 7.24 5.16 15.30
CA SER A 78 7.04 4.31 16.46
C SER A 78 8.34 3.60 16.82
N ASP A 79 8.55 3.33 18.09
CA ASP A 79 9.72 2.58 18.60
C ASP A 79 9.50 1.05 18.57
N ASP A 80 8.43 0.59 17.90
CA ASP A 80 8.14 -0.82 17.74
C ASP A 80 8.90 -1.46 16.56
N ALA A 81 8.64 -2.77 16.31
CA ALA A 81 9.28 -3.53 15.25
C ALA A 81 8.95 -3.02 13.83
N TYR A 82 7.92 -2.21 13.67
CA TYR A 82 7.46 -1.69 12.37
C TYR A 82 7.95 -0.29 12.06
N ALA A 83 8.58 0.41 13.02
CA ALA A 83 9.13 1.77 12.90
C ALA A 83 8.07 2.88 12.66
N TYR A 84 6.91 2.56 12.16
CA TYR A 84 5.80 3.50 11.93
C TYR A 84 4.48 2.92 12.40
N GLN A 85 3.66 3.78 13.02
CA GLN A 85 2.29 3.48 13.40
C GLN A 85 1.31 4.31 12.55
N ARG A 86 0.31 3.67 11.98
CA ARG A 86 -0.77 4.35 11.28
C ARG A 86 -1.75 4.95 12.26
N THR A 87 -2.10 6.23 12.11
CA THR A 87 -3.01 6.97 13.00
C THR A 87 -4.13 7.61 12.21
N TYR A 88 -5.30 7.69 12.85
CA TYR A 88 -6.53 8.24 12.28
C TYR A 88 -7.10 9.27 13.25
N PRO A 89 -6.73 10.58 13.10
CA PRO A 89 -7.12 11.63 14.05
C PRO A 89 -8.62 11.78 14.28
N GLN A 90 -9.42 11.51 13.23
CA GLN A 90 -10.89 11.58 13.27
C GLN A 90 -11.50 10.21 12.92
N GLY A 91 -11.01 9.17 13.60
CA GLY A 91 -11.21 7.78 13.21
C GLY A 91 -12.65 7.39 12.86
N GLU A 92 -13.60 7.56 13.77
CA GLU A 92 -14.99 7.14 13.57
C GLU A 92 -15.68 7.85 12.41
N LEU A 93 -15.37 9.14 12.21
CA LEU A 93 -16.02 9.97 11.18
C LEU A 93 -15.65 9.51 9.77
N TYR A 94 -14.40 9.11 9.56
CA TYR A 94 -13.87 8.72 8.25
C TYR A 94 -13.64 7.22 8.07
N ALA A 95 -13.83 6.41 9.12
CA ALA A 95 -13.62 4.96 9.06
C ALA A 95 -14.31 4.25 7.89
N PRO A 96 -15.57 4.61 7.52
CA PRO A 96 -16.24 4.00 6.38
C PRO A 96 -15.52 4.25 5.04
N ILE A 97 -14.72 5.32 4.95
CA ILE A 97 -13.97 5.73 3.77
C ILE A 97 -12.55 5.18 3.82
N THR A 98 -11.81 5.52 4.88
CA THR A 98 -10.39 5.15 5.03
C THR A 98 -10.22 3.65 5.17
N GLY A 99 -11.16 3.00 5.85
CA GLY A 99 -10.95 1.66 6.36
C GLY A 99 -9.90 1.66 7.46
N TYR A 100 -9.13 0.60 7.57
CA TYR A 100 -8.03 0.47 8.51
C TYR A 100 -6.82 -0.20 7.87
N PHE A 101 -5.66 0.07 8.43
CA PHE A 101 -4.39 -0.57 8.13
C PHE A 101 -3.87 -1.20 9.43
N SER A 102 -3.99 -2.52 9.54
CA SER A 102 -3.72 -3.24 10.77
C SER A 102 -2.50 -4.12 10.66
N THR A 103 -1.53 -3.87 11.53
CA THR A 103 -0.35 -4.72 11.73
C THR A 103 -0.72 -6.01 12.42
N TYR A 104 -1.65 -5.95 13.40
CA TYR A 104 -2.08 -7.11 14.19
C TYR A 104 -2.82 -8.15 13.35
N PHE A 105 -3.74 -7.69 12.48
CA PHE A 105 -4.51 -8.58 11.60
C PHE A 105 -3.82 -8.84 10.26
N ALA A 106 -2.67 -8.20 9.99
CA ALA A 106 -2.00 -8.19 8.68
C ALA A 106 -3.01 -7.92 7.54
N SER A 107 -3.87 -6.93 7.73
CA SER A 107 -5.03 -6.67 6.87
C SER A 107 -5.25 -5.20 6.64
N THR A 108 -5.70 -4.87 5.44
CA THR A 108 -6.05 -3.52 5.02
C THR A 108 -7.44 -3.50 4.40
N THR A 109 -8.19 -2.44 4.62
CA THR A 109 -9.55 -2.27 4.08
C THR A 109 -9.76 -0.86 3.52
N GLY A 110 -10.91 -0.62 2.87
CA GLY A 110 -11.28 0.72 2.39
C GLY A 110 -10.26 1.33 1.44
N LEU A 111 -10.04 2.63 1.57
CA LEU A 111 -9.05 3.37 0.78
C LEU A 111 -7.61 2.98 1.10
N GLU A 112 -7.32 2.54 2.33
CA GLU A 112 -6.01 2.01 2.68
C GLU A 112 -5.63 0.84 1.76
N ARG A 113 -6.59 -0.01 1.43
CA ARG A 113 -6.39 -1.13 0.50
C ARG A 113 -6.40 -0.67 -0.95
N ALA A 114 -7.38 0.15 -1.34
CA ALA A 114 -7.53 0.60 -2.73
C ALA A 114 -6.35 1.45 -3.19
N GLY A 115 -5.83 2.32 -2.31
CA GLY A 115 -4.67 3.18 -2.55
C GLY A 115 -3.33 2.58 -2.14
N ASN A 116 -3.26 1.29 -1.82
CA ASN A 116 -2.08 0.67 -1.18
C ASN A 116 -0.78 0.94 -1.95
N LYS A 117 -0.77 0.77 -3.28
CA LYS A 117 0.43 1.00 -4.11
C LYS A 117 0.93 2.44 -4.04
N LEU A 118 0.03 3.41 -4.06
CA LEU A 118 0.37 4.82 -3.94
C LEU A 118 0.87 5.14 -2.54
N LEU A 119 0.09 4.75 -1.53
CA LEU A 119 0.39 5.03 -0.13
C LEU A 119 1.68 4.36 0.36
N ASN A 120 2.04 3.18 -0.14
CA ASN A 120 3.34 2.53 0.13
C ASN A 120 4.49 3.07 -0.74
N GLY A 121 4.21 4.00 -1.66
CA GLY A 121 5.23 4.52 -2.56
C GLY A 121 5.64 3.55 -3.68
N GLU A 122 4.88 2.50 -3.95
CA GLU A 122 5.17 1.51 -5.01
C GLU A 122 4.61 1.93 -6.37
N ASP A 123 3.80 2.99 -6.42
CA ASP A 123 3.20 3.46 -7.65
C ASP A 123 4.28 3.93 -8.65
N PRO A 124 4.18 3.54 -9.93
CA PRO A 124 5.12 3.97 -10.97
C PRO A 124 5.23 5.50 -11.14
N SER A 125 4.19 6.26 -10.80
CA SER A 125 4.19 7.72 -10.85
C SER A 125 5.21 8.34 -9.89
N LEU A 126 5.57 7.63 -8.83
CA LEU A 126 6.54 8.06 -7.81
C LEU A 126 8.00 7.67 -8.14
N PHE A 127 8.26 7.13 -9.34
CA PHE A 127 9.61 6.68 -9.72
C PHE A 127 10.66 7.79 -9.60
N SER A 128 10.36 9.00 -10.02
CA SER A 128 11.29 10.12 -9.93
C SER A 128 11.65 10.51 -8.50
N SER A 129 10.68 10.46 -7.58
CA SER A 129 10.90 10.72 -6.16
C SER A 129 11.70 9.61 -5.49
N ARG A 130 11.49 8.34 -5.90
CA ARG A 130 12.30 7.20 -5.43
C ARG A 130 13.77 7.34 -5.83
N VAL A 131 14.05 7.68 -7.08
CA VAL A 131 15.43 7.90 -7.56
C VAL A 131 16.07 9.03 -6.77
N LYS A 132 15.32 10.12 -6.53
CA LYS A 132 15.81 11.25 -5.73
C LYS A 132 16.12 10.83 -4.29
N SER A 133 15.26 10.08 -3.63
CA SER A 133 15.49 9.61 -2.25
C SER A 133 16.70 8.70 -2.13
N LEU A 134 16.94 7.83 -3.11
CA LEU A 134 18.14 6.98 -3.16
C LEU A 134 19.45 7.80 -3.27
N ILE A 135 19.41 8.93 -3.98
CA ILE A 135 20.58 9.81 -4.15
C ILE A 135 20.79 10.67 -2.91
N THR A 136 19.69 11.15 -2.30
CA THR A 136 19.74 12.08 -1.16
C THR A 136 19.82 11.38 0.18
N GLY A 137 19.64 10.06 0.24
CA GLY A 137 19.60 9.28 1.48
C GLY A 137 18.38 9.58 2.37
N GLN A 138 17.35 10.26 1.82
CA GLN A 138 16.13 10.55 2.55
C GLN A 138 15.24 9.30 2.65
N THR A 139 14.56 9.14 3.78
CA THR A 139 13.56 8.08 3.94
C THR A 139 12.45 8.26 2.91
N GLN A 140 12.15 7.19 2.19
CA GLN A 140 11.09 7.21 1.20
C GLN A 140 9.74 7.24 1.90
N ARG A 141 8.96 8.29 1.67
CA ARG A 141 7.56 8.39 2.07
C ARG A 141 6.65 7.96 0.94
N GLY A 142 5.52 7.33 1.26
CA GLY A 142 4.47 7.03 0.31
C GLY A 142 3.84 8.28 -0.30
N GLY A 143 3.14 8.11 -1.42
CA GLY A 143 2.37 9.18 -2.05
C GLY A 143 1.13 9.51 -1.24
N SER A 144 0.76 10.79 -1.14
CA SER A 144 -0.47 11.22 -0.47
C SER A 144 -1.68 11.09 -1.40
N LEU A 145 -2.83 10.80 -0.80
CA LEU A 145 -4.12 10.68 -1.48
C LEU A 145 -5.04 11.82 -1.01
N GLU A 146 -5.40 12.73 -1.89
CA GLU A 146 -6.38 13.78 -1.60
C GLU A 146 -7.77 13.37 -2.05
N LEU A 147 -8.76 13.52 -1.17
CA LEU A 147 -10.13 13.12 -1.41
C LEU A 147 -11.01 14.31 -1.78
N THR A 148 -12.08 14.01 -2.50
CA THR A 148 -13.12 15.01 -2.86
C THR A 148 -14.12 15.25 -1.74
N ILE A 149 -13.96 14.61 -0.61
CA ILE A 149 -14.83 14.77 0.57
C ILE A 149 -14.71 16.21 1.09
N ASP A 150 -15.86 16.80 1.38
CA ASP A 150 -15.96 18.09 2.03
C ASP A 150 -16.10 17.88 3.54
N PRO A 151 -15.20 18.42 4.38
CA PRO A 151 -15.22 18.20 5.83
C PRO A 151 -16.52 18.67 6.48
N GLU A 152 -17.08 19.81 6.02
CA GLU A 152 -18.29 20.38 6.60
C GLU A 152 -19.50 19.51 6.25
N VAL A 153 -19.61 19.06 4.99
CA VAL A 153 -20.68 18.18 4.54
C VAL A 153 -20.60 16.82 5.22
N GLN A 154 -19.36 16.29 5.39
CA GLN A 154 -19.12 15.02 6.10
C GLN A 154 -19.58 15.12 7.56
N GLN A 155 -19.18 16.19 8.26
CA GLN A 155 -19.57 16.41 9.65
C GLN A 155 -21.10 16.59 9.80
N ALA A 156 -21.71 17.38 8.93
CA ALA A 156 -23.15 17.58 8.94
C ALA A 156 -23.92 16.27 8.72
N ALA A 157 -23.43 15.41 7.81
CA ALA A 157 -24.02 14.11 7.55
C ALA A 157 -23.88 13.17 8.78
N TRP A 158 -22.74 13.22 9.46
CA TRP A 158 -22.49 12.47 10.69
C TRP A 158 -23.46 12.89 11.81
N ASP A 159 -23.57 14.19 12.03
CA ASP A 159 -24.46 14.77 13.05
C ASP A 159 -25.94 14.48 12.76
N ALA A 160 -26.34 14.48 11.49
CA ALA A 160 -27.69 14.15 11.09
C ALA A 160 -28.09 12.69 11.37
N LEU A 161 -27.14 11.76 11.36
CA LEU A 161 -27.40 10.38 11.76
C LEU A 161 -27.63 10.26 13.28
N ALA A 162 -27.01 11.12 14.10
CA ALA A 162 -27.20 11.18 15.55
C ALA A 162 -27.19 9.80 16.23
N GLY A 163 -26.27 8.92 15.83
CA GLY A 163 -26.17 7.53 16.35
C GLY A 163 -27.24 6.55 15.84
N ARG A 164 -28.15 6.98 14.98
CA ARG A 164 -29.12 6.08 14.32
C ARG A 164 -28.42 5.18 13.32
N ARG A 165 -28.90 3.96 13.17
CA ARG A 165 -28.37 3.03 12.15
C ARG A 165 -28.76 3.50 10.76
N GLY A 166 -27.78 3.68 9.89
CA GLY A 166 -27.98 4.10 8.51
C GLY A 166 -26.71 4.59 7.86
N SER A 167 -26.83 5.05 6.64
CA SER A 167 -25.75 5.66 5.87
C SER A 167 -26.24 6.88 5.11
N VAL A 168 -25.34 7.84 4.92
CA VAL A 168 -25.57 9.05 4.11
C VAL A 168 -24.45 9.13 3.09
N VAL A 169 -24.81 9.36 1.82
CA VAL A 169 -23.87 9.63 0.73
C VAL A 169 -24.32 10.90 0.03
N ALA A 170 -23.44 11.90 -0.04
CA ALA A 170 -23.64 13.11 -0.80
C ALA A 170 -22.73 13.12 -2.04
N LEU A 171 -23.31 13.41 -3.19
CA LEU A 171 -22.65 13.43 -4.49
C LEU A 171 -22.84 14.77 -5.18
N ASN A 172 -21.81 15.25 -5.85
CA ASN A 172 -21.95 16.34 -6.80
C ASN A 172 -22.50 15.77 -8.11
N PRO A 173 -23.74 16.16 -8.54
CA PRO A 173 -24.37 15.57 -9.70
C PRO A 173 -23.71 15.93 -11.04
N SER A 174 -22.92 17.01 -11.06
CA SER A 174 -22.25 17.47 -12.29
C SER A 174 -20.91 16.76 -12.52
N THR A 175 -20.20 16.40 -11.45
CA THR A 175 -18.86 15.84 -11.51
C THR A 175 -18.79 14.37 -11.10
N GLY A 176 -19.82 13.88 -10.36
CA GLY A 176 -19.81 12.56 -9.74
C GLY A 176 -18.93 12.47 -8.49
N ALA A 177 -18.32 13.59 -8.05
CA ALA A 177 -17.47 13.60 -6.87
C ALA A 177 -18.29 13.29 -5.61
N ILE A 178 -17.74 12.43 -4.75
CA ILE A 178 -18.32 12.13 -3.44
C ILE A 178 -17.91 13.25 -2.49
N LEU A 179 -18.90 13.95 -1.93
CA LEU A 179 -18.71 15.04 -0.99
C LEU A 179 -18.82 14.59 0.47
N ALA A 180 -19.63 13.55 0.73
CA ALA A 180 -19.71 12.92 2.04
C ALA A 180 -20.09 11.46 1.90
N MET A 181 -19.56 10.63 2.79
CA MET A 181 -19.90 9.21 2.92
C MET A 181 -19.78 8.82 4.39
N VAL A 182 -20.90 8.62 5.04
CA VAL A 182 -21.01 8.32 6.47
C VAL A 182 -21.82 7.06 6.67
N SER A 183 -21.43 6.25 7.65
CA SER A 183 -22.18 5.07 8.08
C SER A 183 -22.21 5.01 9.60
N SER A 184 -23.36 4.68 10.17
CA SER A 184 -23.55 4.51 11.60
C SER A 184 -24.26 3.16 11.90
N PRO A 185 -23.78 2.34 12.84
CA PRO A 185 -22.63 2.57 13.71
C PRO A 185 -21.29 2.53 12.95
N SER A 186 -20.34 3.31 13.40
CA SER A 186 -18.96 3.31 12.92
C SER A 186 -18.04 2.62 13.94
N TYR A 187 -16.75 2.61 13.66
CA TYR A 187 -15.72 2.06 14.53
C TYR A 187 -14.49 2.98 14.54
N ASP A 188 -13.66 2.87 15.57
CA ASP A 188 -12.39 3.57 15.59
C ASP A 188 -11.29 2.69 14.95
N PRO A 189 -10.74 3.10 13.78
CA PRO A 189 -9.66 2.35 13.13
C PRO A 189 -8.39 2.25 13.96
N ASN A 190 -8.14 3.21 14.89
CA ASN A 190 -6.97 3.17 15.76
C ASN A 190 -6.96 1.95 16.70
N LEU A 191 -8.12 1.40 17.01
CA LEU A 191 -8.22 0.18 17.83
C LEU A 191 -7.83 -1.09 17.05
N LEU A 192 -7.70 -0.97 15.72
CA LEU A 192 -7.38 -2.07 14.82
C LEU A 192 -5.99 -1.91 14.15
N ALA A 193 -5.40 -0.71 14.23
CA ALA A 193 -4.14 -0.34 13.59
C ALA A 193 -2.90 -0.86 14.33
#